data_d022f6abfcc1b89c76332a9514f43d71
#
_entry.id   d022f6abfcc1b89c76332a9514f43d71
#
_cell.length_a   1.000
_cell.length_b   1.000
_cell.length_c   1.000
_cell.angle_alpha   90.00
_cell.angle_beta   90.00
_cell.angle_gamma   90.00
#
_symmetry.space_group_name_H-M   'P 1'
#
loop_
_entity.id
_entity.type
_entity.pdbx_description
1 polymer ?
#
loop_
_entity_poly.entity_id
_entity_poly.type
_entity_poly.pdbx_seq_one_letter_code
_entity_poly.pdbx_strand_id
1 'polypeptide(L)'
;MPSSLSDLESALESLGLDRENSKKNLLHDYIELLFKWHEKNNILSTRDKKYFIQRDMFDSLSILKHLPAGNLLDIGTGGGIPGMLLSFFISNNTILLDRRQNAIRFLEHAKLKLDLNNVKIIKSDIKEMNINDQISSVLIKNFSNKIVSKLNFDEKIEYLINIIRSRLNKNIPIFMLTGSTALEADNFSYETKKKLRSSFSTLKIETPYFDTNRYLLEIKHV
;
A
#
# COMPACT_ATOMS: atom_id res chain seq x y z
N MET A 1 -10.65 -26.28 -12.43
CA MET A 1 -10.64 -24.97 -11.75
C MET A 1 -10.03 -23.97 -12.71
N PRO A 2 -10.61 -22.79 -12.93
CA PRO A 2 -9.92 -21.74 -13.68
C PRO A 2 -8.60 -21.47 -12.96
N SER A 3 -7.53 -21.37 -13.70
CA SER A 3 -6.20 -21.19 -13.13
C SER A 3 -6.11 -19.80 -12.50
N SER A 4 -5.32 -19.63 -11.44
CA SER A 4 -5.02 -18.30 -10.84
C SER A 4 -4.53 -17.29 -11.88
N LEU A 5 -4.03 -17.77 -13.00
CA LEU A 5 -3.59 -16.97 -14.14
C LEU A 5 -4.78 -16.28 -14.85
N SER A 6 -5.92 -16.97 -15.05
CA SER A 6 -7.10 -16.35 -15.68
C SER A 6 -7.75 -15.28 -14.81
N ASP A 7 -7.76 -15.46 -13.48
CA ASP A 7 -8.24 -14.43 -12.56
C ASP A 7 -7.32 -13.19 -12.57
N LEU A 8 -6.00 -13.42 -12.67
CA LEU A 8 -5.01 -12.34 -12.78
C LEU A 8 -5.17 -11.56 -14.10
N GLU A 9 -5.33 -12.26 -15.21
CA GLU A 9 -5.54 -11.64 -16.53
C GLU A 9 -6.80 -10.77 -16.55
N SER A 10 -7.92 -11.31 -16.08
CA SER A 10 -9.19 -10.56 -15.99
C SER A 10 -9.08 -9.32 -15.11
N ALA A 11 -8.35 -9.41 -13.98
CA ALA A 11 -8.15 -8.27 -13.11
C ALA A 11 -7.27 -7.18 -13.75
N LEU A 12 -6.18 -7.57 -14.45
CA LEU A 12 -5.31 -6.63 -15.16
C LEU A 12 -6.01 -5.98 -16.34
N GLU A 13 -6.81 -6.72 -17.11
CA GLU A 13 -7.63 -6.19 -18.19
C GLU A 13 -8.61 -5.13 -17.68
N SER A 14 -9.32 -5.42 -16.59
CA SER A 14 -10.24 -4.47 -15.96
C SER A 14 -9.55 -3.17 -15.49
N LEU A 15 -8.26 -3.23 -15.18
CA LEU A 15 -7.45 -2.08 -14.79
C LEU A 15 -6.75 -1.39 -15.97
N GLY A 16 -6.82 -1.97 -17.18
CA GLY A 16 -6.08 -1.51 -18.38
C GLY A 16 -4.55 -1.71 -18.26
N LEU A 17 -4.12 -2.70 -17.46
CA LEU A 17 -2.72 -3.03 -17.17
C LEU A 17 -2.24 -4.32 -17.86
N ASP A 18 -3.03 -4.88 -18.74
CA ASP A 18 -2.81 -6.17 -19.42
C ASP A 18 -1.77 -6.13 -20.55
N ARG A 19 -1.39 -4.94 -21.02
CA ARG A 19 -0.59 -4.74 -22.24
C ARG A 19 0.86 -5.21 -22.15
N GLU A 20 1.42 -5.35 -20.93
CA GLU A 20 2.83 -5.69 -20.72
C GLU A 20 2.96 -7.11 -20.14
N ASN A 21 3.18 -8.10 -21.00
CA ASN A 21 3.35 -9.50 -20.58
C ASN A 21 4.46 -9.71 -19.55
N SER A 22 5.54 -8.94 -19.60
CA SER A 22 6.64 -9.01 -18.64
C SER A 22 6.18 -8.68 -17.21
N LYS A 23 5.37 -7.63 -17.07
CA LYS A 23 4.81 -7.23 -15.76
C LYS A 23 3.78 -8.23 -15.25
N LYS A 24 2.98 -8.80 -16.15
CA LYS A 24 2.04 -9.87 -15.81
C LYS A 24 2.78 -11.09 -15.23
N ASN A 25 3.86 -11.53 -15.89
CA ASN A 25 4.66 -12.65 -15.42
C ASN A 25 5.32 -12.35 -14.06
N LEU A 26 5.91 -11.17 -13.90
CA LEU A 26 6.47 -10.72 -12.62
C LEU A 26 5.45 -10.74 -11.49
N LEU A 27 4.25 -10.25 -11.77
CA LEU A 27 3.15 -10.22 -10.80
C LEU A 27 2.69 -11.64 -10.44
N HIS A 28 2.56 -12.52 -11.43
CA HIS A 28 2.25 -13.94 -11.21
C HIS A 28 3.31 -14.61 -10.32
N ASP A 29 4.59 -14.47 -10.67
CA ASP A 29 5.69 -15.09 -9.93
C ASP A 29 5.77 -14.56 -8.50
N TYR A 30 5.52 -13.26 -8.31
CA TYR A 30 5.42 -12.66 -6.98
C TYR A 30 4.28 -13.27 -6.15
N ILE A 31 3.10 -13.44 -6.73
CA ILE A 31 1.94 -14.04 -6.05
C ILE A 31 2.25 -15.49 -5.65
N GLU A 32 2.88 -16.27 -6.53
CA GLU A 32 3.27 -17.65 -6.22
C GLU A 32 4.29 -17.70 -5.07
N LEU A 33 5.31 -16.84 -5.09
CA LEU A 33 6.27 -16.72 -3.99
C LEU A 33 5.61 -16.32 -2.68
N LEU A 34 4.69 -15.35 -2.73
CA LEU A 34 3.97 -14.82 -1.58
C LEU A 34 3.12 -15.89 -0.90
N PHE A 35 2.35 -16.66 -1.68
CA PHE A 35 1.51 -17.72 -1.15
C PHE A 35 2.31 -18.90 -0.61
N LYS A 36 3.36 -19.31 -1.32
CA LYS A 36 4.29 -20.34 -0.83
C LYS A 36 4.95 -19.95 0.50
N TRP A 37 5.30 -18.67 0.65
CA TRP A 37 5.85 -18.16 1.91
C TRP A 37 4.81 -18.08 3.01
N HIS A 38 3.59 -17.67 2.66
CA HIS A 38 2.46 -17.53 3.57
C HIS A 38 2.08 -18.85 4.25
N GLU A 39 2.15 -19.99 3.55
CA GLU A 39 1.88 -21.32 4.11
C GLU A 39 2.64 -21.58 5.41
N LYS A 40 3.89 -21.08 5.50
CA LYS A 40 4.77 -21.33 6.65
C LYS A 40 4.84 -20.15 7.63
N ASN A 41 4.63 -18.93 7.16
CA ASN A 41 4.96 -17.71 7.91
C ASN A 41 3.77 -16.80 8.21
N ASN A 42 2.59 -17.12 7.72
CA ASN A 42 1.33 -16.43 8.01
C ASN A 42 1.40 -14.90 7.81
N ILE A 43 1.89 -14.44 6.63
CA ILE A 43 2.10 -13.01 6.32
C ILE A 43 0.91 -12.35 5.63
N LEU A 44 -0.10 -13.12 5.21
CA LEU A 44 -1.35 -12.66 4.61
C LEU A 44 -2.54 -12.89 5.53
N SER A 45 -3.64 -12.20 5.28
CA SER A 45 -4.93 -12.38 5.95
C SER A 45 -5.81 -13.46 5.30
N THR A 46 -5.47 -13.92 4.10
CA THR A 46 -6.22 -14.94 3.35
C THR A 46 -5.29 -16.01 2.81
N ARG A 47 -5.83 -17.22 2.67
CA ARG A 47 -5.19 -18.36 1.98
C ARG A 47 -5.75 -18.60 0.58
N ASP A 48 -6.77 -17.86 0.19
CA ASP A 48 -7.40 -17.94 -1.13
C ASP A 48 -6.73 -16.98 -2.11
N LYS A 49 -6.03 -17.51 -3.11
CA LYS A 49 -5.35 -16.74 -4.15
C LYS A 49 -6.32 -15.92 -5.00
N LYS A 50 -7.46 -16.49 -5.35
CA LYS A 50 -8.47 -15.80 -6.14
C LYS A 50 -8.98 -14.58 -5.40
N TYR A 51 -9.32 -14.76 -4.12
CA TYR A 51 -9.75 -13.67 -3.25
C TYR A 51 -8.67 -12.59 -3.11
N PHE A 52 -7.40 -12.99 -2.99
CA PHE A 52 -6.27 -12.06 -2.93
C PHE A 52 -6.15 -11.24 -4.23
N ILE A 53 -6.23 -11.89 -5.40
CA ILE A 53 -6.15 -11.23 -6.71
C ILE A 53 -7.28 -10.24 -6.88
N GLN A 54 -8.50 -10.66 -6.60
CA GLN A 54 -9.71 -9.86 -6.80
C GLN A 54 -9.86 -8.72 -5.79
N ARG A 55 -9.24 -8.82 -4.62
CA ARG A 55 -9.32 -7.80 -3.56
C ARG A 55 -7.98 -7.06 -3.38
N ASP A 56 -6.99 -7.71 -2.77
CA ASP A 56 -5.80 -7.01 -2.29
C ASP A 56 -4.91 -6.50 -3.41
N MET A 57 -4.74 -7.31 -4.46
CA MET A 57 -4.00 -6.92 -5.65
C MET A 57 -4.76 -5.87 -6.44
N PHE A 58 -6.05 -6.11 -6.72
CA PHE A 58 -6.89 -5.19 -7.48
C PHE A 58 -6.94 -3.81 -6.82
N ASP A 59 -7.28 -3.74 -5.53
CA ASP A 59 -7.27 -2.50 -4.73
C ASP A 59 -5.91 -1.77 -4.84
N SER A 60 -4.83 -2.54 -4.75
CA SER A 60 -3.47 -1.99 -4.77
C SER A 60 -3.12 -1.37 -6.12
N LEU A 61 -3.47 -2.03 -7.21
CA LEU A 61 -3.15 -1.55 -8.56
C LEU A 61 -4.10 -0.46 -9.05
N SER A 62 -5.34 -0.44 -8.58
CA SER A 62 -6.33 0.59 -8.96
C SER A 62 -5.91 2.01 -8.58
N ILE A 63 -5.05 2.16 -7.57
CA ILE A 63 -4.57 3.47 -7.13
C ILE A 63 -3.40 4.04 -7.95
N LEU A 64 -2.79 3.26 -8.85
CA LEU A 64 -1.63 3.69 -9.66
C LEU A 64 -1.82 5.05 -10.32
N LYS A 65 -2.96 5.27 -10.96
CA LYS A 65 -3.29 6.50 -11.69
C LYS A 65 -3.47 7.74 -10.79
N HIS A 66 -3.55 7.53 -9.48
CA HIS A 66 -3.78 8.59 -8.49
C HIS A 66 -2.51 8.96 -7.72
N LEU A 67 -1.44 8.16 -7.85
CA LEU A 67 -0.17 8.44 -7.19
C LEU A 67 0.66 9.43 -8.02
N PRO A 68 1.30 10.42 -7.40
CA PRO A 68 2.22 11.31 -8.10
C PRO A 68 3.46 10.56 -8.58
N ALA A 69 4.07 11.05 -9.65
CA ALA A 69 5.36 10.54 -10.10
C ALA A 69 6.45 10.77 -9.04
N GLY A 70 7.39 9.85 -8.94
CA GLY A 70 8.52 9.89 -8.02
C GLY A 70 8.56 8.71 -7.05
N ASN A 71 9.48 8.78 -6.07
CA ASN A 71 9.70 7.67 -5.15
C ASN A 71 8.55 7.50 -4.17
N LEU A 72 8.08 6.28 -4.04
CA LEU A 72 7.00 5.86 -3.16
C LEU A 72 7.54 5.23 -1.88
N LEU A 73 7.04 5.65 -0.73
CA LEU A 73 7.27 4.98 0.56
C LEU A 73 5.99 4.28 1.02
N ASP A 74 6.03 2.96 1.11
CA ASP A 74 4.94 2.14 1.66
C ASP A 74 5.23 1.78 3.13
N ILE A 75 4.44 2.31 4.05
CA ILE A 75 4.64 2.15 5.50
C ILE A 75 3.77 1.01 6.05
N GLY A 76 4.43 0.03 6.65
CA GLY A 76 3.78 -1.16 7.17
C GLY A 76 3.41 -2.13 6.06
N THR A 77 4.24 -2.22 5.05
CA THR A 77 4.02 -2.93 3.78
C THR A 77 3.67 -4.42 3.94
N GLY A 78 4.04 -5.06 5.04
CA GLY A 78 3.76 -6.48 5.28
C GLY A 78 4.38 -7.40 4.25
N GLY A 79 3.53 -8.13 3.54
CA GLY A 79 3.93 -8.93 2.40
C GLY A 79 4.20 -8.12 1.12
N GLY A 80 4.40 -6.81 1.20
CA GLY A 80 4.61 -5.95 0.03
C GLY A 80 3.31 -5.42 -0.58
N ILE A 81 2.27 -5.27 0.22
CA ILE A 81 0.94 -4.89 -0.26
C ILE A 81 0.52 -3.55 0.37
N PRO A 82 0.46 -2.49 -0.44
CA PRO A 82 0.46 -2.44 -1.90
C PRO A 82 1.82 -2.21 -2.58
N GLY A 83 2.86 -1.79 -1.86
CA GLY A 83 4.08 -1.22 -2.42
C GLY A 83 4.83 -2.11 -3.42
N MET A 84 5.02 -3.41 -3.13
CA MET A 84 5.67 -4.34 -4.06
C MET A 84 4.85 -4.52 -5.34
N LEU A 85 3.53 -4.62 -5.23
CA LEU A 85 2.64 -4.73 -6.40
C LEU A 85 2.75 -3.50 -7.30
N LEU A 86 2.78 -2.32 -6.71
CA LEU A 86 2.93 -1.05 -7.43
C LEU A 86 4.30 -0.92 -8.09
N SER A 87 5.36 -1.43 -7.44
CA SER A 87 6.74 -1.33 -7.97
C SER A 87 6.93 -1.97 -9.34
N PHE A 88 6.07 -2.91 -9.74
CA PHE A 88 6.10 -3.52 -11.07
C PHE A 88 5.64 -2.56 -12.17
N PHE A 89 4.89 -1.52 -11.81
CA PHE A 89 4.26 -0.59 -12.76
C PHE A 89 4.82 0.83 -12.69
N ILE A 90 5.56 1.19 -11.66
CA ILE A 90 6.20 2.50 -11.51
C ILE A 90 7.69 2.42 -11.82
N SER A 91 8.23 3.45 -12.49
CA SER A 91 9.64 3.49 -12.88
C SER A 91 10.58 4.00 -11.77
N ASN A 92 10.02 4.72 -10.79
CA ASN A 92 10.76 5.27 -9.68
C ASN A 92 10.96 4.24 -8.56
N ASN A 93 11.81 4.56 -7.59
CA ASN A 93 12.06 3.67 -6.47
C ASN A 93 10.83 3.53 -5.56
N THR A 94 10.57 2.30 -5.14
CA THR A 94 9.61 1.97 -4.09
C THR A 94 10.35 1.55 -2.84
N ILE A 95 10.13 2.26 -1.75
CA ILE A 95 10.71 1.95 -0.44
C ILE A 95 9.63 1.23 0.38
N LEU A 96 9.94 0.00 0.78
CA LEU A 96 9.06 -0.86 1.56
C LEU A 96 9.54 -0.88 3.02
N LEU A 97 8.75 -0.34 3.92
CA LEU A 97 9.08 -0.25 5.34
C LEU A 97 8.17 -1.15 6.17
N ASP A 98 8.77 -2.05 6.93
CA ASP A 98 8.06 -2.85 7.95
C ASP A 98 9.00 -3.15 9.13
N ARG A 99 8.44 -3.31 10.34
CA ARG A 99 9.21 -3.64 11.54
C ARG A 99 9.35 -5.15 11.77
N ARG A 100 8.49 -5.95 11.15
CA ARG A 100 8.42 -7.40 11.36
C ARG A 100 9.47 -8.14 10.56
N GLN A 101 10.32 -8.90 11.26
CA GLN A 101 11.42 -9.65 10.64
C GLN A 101 10.94 -10.62 9.54
N ASN A 102 9.80 -11.28 9.75
CA ASN A 102 9.27 -12.24 8.74
C ASN A 102 8.84 -11.54 7.45
N ALA A 103 8.26 -10.34 7.55
CA ALA A 103 7.92 -9.52 6.38
C ALA A 103 9.19 -9.13 5.61
N ILE A 104 10.19 -8.60 6.31
CA ILE A 104 11.47 -8.19 5.70
C ILE A 104 12.16 -9.36 4.99
N ARG A 105 12.27 -10.53 5.64
CA ARG A 105 12.85 -11.74 5.02
C ARG A 105 12.14 -12.16 3.74
N PHE A 106 10.82 -12.08 3.73
CA PHE A 106 10.04 -12.37 2.52
C PHE A 106 10.35 -11.36 1.42
N LEU A 107 10.30 -10.06 1.74
CA LEU A 107 10.51 -8.98 0.76
C LEU A 107 11.91 -9.05 0.13
N GLU A 108 12.94 -9.27 0.95
CA GLU A 108 14.32 -9.46 0.47
C GLU A 108 14.43 -10.69 -0.44
N HIS A 109 13.79 -11.80 -0.06
CA HIS A 109 13.74 -13.00 -0.89
C HIS A 109 13.04 -12.74 -2.22
N ALA A 110 11.89 -12.09 -2.21
CA ALA A 110 11.13 -11.76 -3.42
C ALA A 110 11.92 -10.79 -4.32
N LYS A 111 12.52 -9.74 -3.74
CA LYS A 111 13.37 -8.80 -4.45
C LYS A 111 14.49 -9.49 -5.22
N LEU A 112 15.23 -10.39 -4.56
CA LEU A 112 16.32 -11.15 -5.17
C LEU A 112 15.83 -12.11 -6.25
N LYS A 113 14.74 -12.82 -6.00
CA LYS A 113 14.20 -13.82 -6.94
C LYS A 113 13.64 -13.20 -8.21
N LEU A 114 13.09 -12.00 -8.12
CA LEU A 114 12.44 -11.29 -9.22
C LEU A 114 13.32 -10.17 -9.82
N ASP A 115 14.56 -10.05 -9.36
CA ASP A 115 15.55 -9.04 -9.82
C ASP A 115 15.01 -7.59 -9.80
N LEU A 116 14.42 -7.18 -8.66
CA LEU A 116 13.76 -5.88 -8.53
C LEU A 116 14.74 -4.79 -8.09
N ASN A 117 15.32 -4.10 -9.05
CA ASN A 117 16.35 -3.06 -8.80
C ASN A 117 15.75 -1.75 -8.28
N ASN A 118 14.46 -1.48 -8.57
CA ASN A 118 13.74 -0.29 -8.12
C ASN A 118 13.07 -0.44 -6.74
N VAL A 119 13.34 -1.53 -6.01
CA VAL A 119 12.78 -1.77 -4.68
C VAL A 119 13.86 -1.67 -3.61
N LYS A 120 13.62 -0.85 -2.58
CA LYS A 120 14.43 -0.74 -1.37
C LYS A 120 13.62 -1.23 -0.17
N ILE A 121 14.24 -2.06 0.67
CA ILE A 121 13.57 -2.64 1.83
C ILE A 121 14.23 -2.09 3.09
N ILE A 122 13.41 -1.60 4.03
CA ILE A 122 13.86 -1.00 5.28
C ILE A 122 13.14 -1.68 6.45
N LYS A 123 13.93 -2.30 7.33
CA LYS A 123 13.41 -2.79 8.62
C LYS A 123 13.46 -1.66 9.63
N SER A 124 12.30 -1.07 9.92
CA SER A 124 12.20 -0.03 10.96
C SER A 124 10.78 0.08 11.51
N ASP A 125 10.65 0.54 12.75
CA ASP A 125 9.38 1.11 13.22
C ASP A 125 9.20 2.51 12.61
N ILE A 126 7.95 2.89 12.36
CA ILE A 126 7.61 4.21 11.81
C ILE A 126 8.18 5.36 12.67
N LYS A 127 8.29 5.16 13.99
CA LYS A 127 8.83 6.16 14.92
C LYS A 127 10.33 6.36 14.79
N GLU A 128 11.03 5.36 14.28
CA GLU A 128 12.49 5.31 14.20
C GLU A 128 13.00 5.42 12.77
N MET A 129 12.08 5.50 11.80
CA MET A 129 12.47 5.55 10.40
C MET A 129 13.39 6.74 10.11
N ASN A 130 14.47 6.43 9.42
CA ASN A 130 15.42 7.39 8.87
C ASN A 130 15.60 7.08 7.39
N ILE A 131 15.08 7.95 6.53
CA ILE A 131 15.04 7.75 5.08
C ILE A 131 15.74 8.94 4.43
N ASN A 132 16.87 8.65 3.78
CA ASN A 132 17.67 9.66 3.09
C ASN A 132 17.23 9.84 1.63
N ASP A 133 16.36 8.97 1.13
CA ASP A 133 15.82 9.07 -0.22
C ASP A 133 14.83 10.23 -0.33
N GLN A 134 14.81 10.90 -1.48
CA GLN A 134 13.78 11.89 -1.77
C GLN A 134 12.44 11.16 -2.00
N ILE A 135 11.50 11.32 -1.07
CA ILE A 135 10.17 10.73 -1.13
C ILE A 135 9.20 11.71 -1.78
N SER A 136 8.40 11.22 -2.73
CA SER A 136 7.36 11.98 -3.43
C SER A 136 5.96 11.69 -2.91
N SER A 137 5.74 10.51 -2.34
CA SER A 137 4.46 10.12 -1.73
C SER A 137 4.65 9.04 -0.67
N VAL A 138 3.78 9.06 0.34
CA VAL A 138 3.68 8.02 1.36
C VAL A 138 2.38 7.26 1.16
N LEU A 139 2.45 5.94 1.22
CA LEU A 139 1.30 5.06 1.11
C LEU A 139 1.14 4.23 2.39
N ILE A 140 -0.10 4.04 2.80
CA ILE A 140 -0.47 3.26 3.98
C ILE A 140 -1.68 2.41 3.64
N LYS A 141 -1.61 1.10 3.92
CA LYS A 141 -2.77 0.19 3.84
C LYS A 141 -2.83 -0.66 5.10
N ASN A 142 -3.96 -0.63 5.80
CA ASN A 142 -4.22 -1.46 6.98
C ASN A 142 -3.11 -1.39 8.06
N PHE A 143 -2.44 -0.23 8.17
CA PHE A 143 -1.39 -0.07 9.19
C PHE A 143 -1.97 -0.21 10.60
N SER A 144 -1.36 -1.09 11.38
CA SER A 144 -1.71 -1.30 12.78
C SER A 144 -0.47 -1.58 13.62
N ASN A 145 -0.47 -1.04 14.82
CA ASN A 145 0.46 -1.37 15.89
C ASN A 145 -0.28 -1.31 17.24
N LYS A 146 0.40 -1.58 18.36
CA LYS A 146 -0.20 -1.57 19.70
C LYS A 146 -0.87 -0.23 20.09
N ILE A 147 -0.45 0.88 19.49
CA ILE A 147 -1.03 2.20 19.73
C ILE A 147 -2.22 2.40 18.81
N VAL A 148 -1.98 2.31 17.49
CA VAL A 148 -2.99 2.57 16.45
C VAL A 148 -4.22 1.67 16.58
N SER A 149 -4.06 0.43 17.06
CA SER A 149 -5.19 -0.49 17.25
C SER A 149 -6.18 -0.06 18.35
N LYS A 150 -5.82 0.91 19.19
CA LYS A 150 -6.66 1.44 20.28
C LYS A 150 -7.27 2.81 19.95
N LEU A 151 -6.87 3.41 18.84
CA LEU A 151 -7.30 4.75 18.44
C LEU A 151 -8.56 4.66 17.59
N ASN A 152 -9.45 5.62 17.75
CA ASN A 152 -10.51 5.87 16.79
C ASN A 152 -9.92 6.40 15.47
N PHE A 153 -10.76 6.65 14.46
CA PHE A 153 -10.28 7.05 13.13
C PHE A 153 -9.54 8.40 13.17
N ASP A 154 -10.08 9.40 13.83
CA ASP A 154 -9.52 10.76 13.92
C ASP A 154 -8.15 10.75 14.62
N GLU A 155 -8.10 10.10 15.77
CA GLU A 155 -6.86 9.93 16.55
C GLU A 155 -5.78 9.17 15.74
N LYS A 156 -6.19 8.16 14.97
CA LYS A 156 -5.30 7.42 14.09
C LYS A 156 -4.73 8.31 13.00
N ILE A 157 -5.55 9.12 12.35
CA ILE A 157 -5.11 10.07 11.32
C ILE A 157 -4.15 11.09 11.92
N GLU A 158 -4.50 11.71 13.05
CA GLU A 158 -3.63 12.66 13.74
C GLU A 158 -2.26 12.03 14.09
N TYR A 159 -2.28 10.84 14.68
CA TYR A 159 -1.07 10.12 15.06
C TYR A 159 -0.16 9.82 13.84
N LEU A 160 -0.74 9.34 12.74
CA LEU A 160 0.02 9.01 11.53
C LEU A 160 0.61 10.27 10.87
N ILE A 161 -0.18 11.34 10.73
CA ILE A 161 0.29 12.61 10.18
C ILE A 161 1.47 13.14 11.00
N ASN A 162 1.33 13.20 12.33
CA ASN A 162 2.35 13.76 13.21
C ASN A 162 3.66 12.97 13.13
N ILE A 163 3.60 11.63 13.15
CA ILE A 163 4.82 10.81 13.05
C ILE A 163 5.46 10.96 11.68
N ILE A 164 4.70 10.83 10.60
CA ILE A 164 5.26 10.91 9.25
C ILE A 164 5.92 12.26 9.04
N ARG A 165 5.25 13.36 9.38
CA ARG A 165 5.78 14.72 9.23
C ARG A 165 6.94 15.06 10.16
N SER A 166 7.08 14.36 11.27
CA SER A 166 8.26 14.50 12.14
C SER A 166 9.51 13.83 11.56
N ARG A 167 9.37 12.94 10.59
CA ARG A 167 10.44 12.13 10.02
C ARG A 167 10.72 12.46 8.55
N LEU A 168 9.73 12.97 7.84
CA LEU A 168 9.81 13.30 6.41
C LEU A 168 9.43 14.77 6.19
N ASN A 169 9.68 15.24 4.96
CA ASN A 169 9.19 16.57 4.58
C ASN A 169 7.67 16.63 4.71
N LYS A 170 7.16 17.62 5.42
CA LYS A 170 5.72 17.77 5.70
C LYS A 170 4.86 18.02 4.45
N ASN A 171 5.47 18.48 3.35
CA ASN A 171 4.76 18.71 2.09
C ASN A 171 4.50 17.44 1.28
N ILE A 172 5.05 16.29 1.71
CA ILE A 172 4.80 15.00 1.03
C ILE A 172 3.36 14.57 1.27
N PRO A 173 2.58 14.28 0.20
CA PRO A 173 1.23 13.78 0.34
C PRO A 173 1.24 12.36 0.92
N ILE A 174 0.24 12.09 1.78
CA ILE A 174 0.02 10.78 2.39
C ILE A 174 -1.25 10.20 1.79
N PHE A 175 -1.17 8.99 1.28
CA PHE A 175 -2.28 8.23 0.72
C PHE A 175 -2.63 7.06 1.64
N MET A 176 -3.90 6.91 1.99
CA MET A 176 -4.38 5.78 2.80
C MET A 176 -5.43 5.00 2.02
N LEU A 177 -5.11 3.75 1.71
CA LEU A 177 -6.08 2.82 1.12
C LEU A 177 -6.84 2.11 2.24
N THR A 178 -8.14 2.40 2.36
CA THR A 178 -8.97 1.97 3.49
C THR A 178 -10.43 1.68 3.08
N GLY A 179 -11.28 1.35 4.03
CA GLY A 179 -12.72 1.17 3.86
C GLY A 179 -13.50 2.48 3.99
N SER A 180 -14.81 2.37 4.26
CA SER A 180 -15.75 3.50 4.36
C SER A 180 -15.41 4.52 5.46
N THR A 181 -14.59 4.15 6.44
CA THR A 181 -14.10 5.11 7.46
C THR A 181 -13.31 6.27 6.85
N ALA A 182 -12.80 6.15 5.62
CA ALA A 182 -12.19 7.28 4.92
C ALA A 182 -13.15 8.49 4.80
N LEU A 183 -14.45 8.25 4.68
CA LEU A 183 -15.46 9.29 4.56
C LEU A 183 -15.61 10.15 5.82
N GLU A 184 -15.16 9.66 6.98
CA GLU A 184 -15.12 10.43 8.21
C GLU A 184 -14.18 11.65 8.08
N ALA A 185 -13.10 11.53 7.30
CA ALA A 185 -12.17 12.63 7.07
C ALA A 185 -12.77 13.82 6.31
N ASP A 186 -13.75 13.57 5.46
CA ASP A 186 -14.47 14.65 4.75
C ASP A 186 -15.23 15.53 5.72
N ASN A 187 -15.69 14.96 6.84
CA ASN A 187 -16.47 15.61 7.90
C ASN A 187 -15.62 16.22 9.01
N PHE A 188 -14.30 16.17 8.92
CA PHE A 188 -13.43 16.81 9.91
C PHE A 188 -13.74 18.31 10.00
N SER A 189 -13.90 18.79 11.24
CA SER A 189 -14.18 20.21 11.49
C SER A 189 -13.05 21.10 10.93
N TYR A 190 -13.38 22.35 10.68
CA TYR A 190 -12.37 23.35 10.28
C TYR A 190 -11.23 23.42 11.29
N GLU A 191 -11.54 23.37 12.59
CA GLU A 191 -10.53 23.38 13.67
C GLU A 191 -9.62 22.16 13.61
N THR A 192 -10.15 20.96 13.34
CA THR A 192 -9.34 19.73 13.16
C THR A 192 -8.42 19.87 11.96
N LYS A 193 -8.93 20.31 10.81
CA LYS A 193 -8.14 20.51 9.60
C LYS A 193 -7.03 21.56 9.81
N LYS A 194 -7.34 22.64 10.49
CA LYS A 194 -6.38 23.70 10.86
C LYS A 194 -5.32 23.19 11.83
N LYS A 195 -5.72 22.47 12.89
CA LYS A 195 -4.79 21.84 13.84
C LYS A 195 -3.81 20.92 13.14
N LEU A 196 -4.29 20.09 12.23
CA LEU A 196 -3.48 19.14 11.47
C LEU A 196 -2.73 19.78 10.30
N ARG A 197 -3.00 21.05 10.00
CA ARG A 197 -2.47 21.74 8.80
C ARG A 197 -2.59 20.86 7.57
N SER A 198 -3.81 20.34 7.34
CA SER A 198 -4.08 19.33 6.31
C SER A 198 -5.38 19.59 5.60
N SER A 199 -5.36 19.37 4.29
CA SER A 199 -6.55 19.12 3.48
C SER A 199 -6.71 17.62 3.28
N PHE A 200 -7.96 17.20 3.16
CA PHE A 200 -8.35 15.81 2.97
C PHE A 200 -9.21 15.70 1.72
N SER A 201 -8.96 14.71 0.91
CA SER A 201 -9.83 14.37 -0.20
C SER A 201 -9.99 12.86 -0.31
N THR A 202 -11.22 12.40 -0.46
CA THR A 202 -11.56 10.99 -0.48
C THR A 202 -12.05 10.59 -1.87
N LEU A 203 -11.38 9.60 -2.45
CA LEU A 203 -11.72 9.03 -3.74
C LEU A 203 -12.27 7.61 -3.55
N LYS A 204 -13.45 7.33 -4.09
CA LYS A 204 -13.98 5.97 -4.14
C LYS A 204 -13.21 5.16 -5.18
N ILE A 205 -12.74 3.98 -4.77
CA ILE A 205 -12.08 3.01 -5.65
C ILE A 205 -13.13 1.99 -6.08
N GLU A 206 -13.23 1.75 -7.38
CA GLU A 206 -14.10 0.72 -7.92
C GLU A 206 -13.60 -0.67 -7.51
N THR A 207 -14.52 -1.51 -7.04
CA THR A 207 -14.25 -2.88 -6.58
C THR A 207 -15.21 -3.85 -7.27
N PRO A 208 -14.97 -4.21 -8.55
CA PRO A 208 -15.94 -4.94 -9.37
C PRO A 208 -16.21 -6.37 -8.86
N TYR A 209 -15.37 -6.88 -7.97
CA TYR A 209 -15.47 -8.25 -7.47
C TYR A 209 -16.13 -8.35 -6.08
N PHE A 210 -16.40 -7.23 -5.41
CA PHE A 210 -16.95 -7.20 -4.04
C PHE A 210 -17.88 -6.02 -3.83
N ASP A 211 -18.92 -6.21 -3.05
CA ASP A 211 -19.88 -5.16 -2.67
C ASP A 211 -19.34 -4.21 -1.59
N THR A 212 -18.06 -4.35 -1.23
CA THR A 212 -17.44 -3.50 -0.21
C THR A 212 -16.81 -2.27 -0.85
N ASN A 213 -17.23 -1.09 -0.40
CA ASN A 213 -16.62 0.15 -0.86
C ASN A 213 -15.18 0.30 -0.34
N ARG A 214 -14.28 0.67 -1.26
CA ARG A 214 -12.89 1.00 -0.96
C ARG A 214 -12.65 2.46 -1.30
N TYR A 215 -11.77 3.08 -0.55
CA TYR A 215 -11.46 4.49 -0.69
C TYR A 215 -9.96 4.74 -0.59
N LEU A 216 -9.49 5.68 -1.40
CA LEU A 216 -8.18 6.29 -1.27
C LEU A 216 -8.35 7.66 -0.62
N LEU A 217 -7.88 7.79 0.62
CA LEU A 217 -7.82 9.07 1.32
C LEU A 217 -6.48 9.74 1.02
N GLU A 218 -6.51 10.90 0.41
CA GLU A 218 -5.34 11.75 0.19
C GLU A 218 -5.28 12.84 1.28
N ILE A 219 -4.12 13.00 1.89
CA ILE A 219 -3.84 13.98 2.94
C ILE A 219 -2.68 14.86 2.49
N LYS A 220 -2.96 16.14 2.26
CA LYS A 220 -1.97 17.15 1.87
C LYS A 220 -1.71 18.14 3.00
N HIS A 221 -0.49 18.64 3.09
CA HIS A 221 -0.16 19.78 3.93
C HIS A 221 -0.70 21.08 3.30
N VAL A 222 -1.26 21.96 4.13
CA VAL A 222 -1.76 23.29 3.77
C VAL A 222 -1.13 24.36 4.64
#